data_6591efe52aa74fc4c119624cc7d8f06e
#
_entry.id   6591efe52aa74fc4c119624cc7d8f06e
#
_cell.length_a   1.000
_cell.length_b   1.000
_cell.length_c   1.000
_cell.angle_alpha   90.00
_cell.angle_beta   90.00
_cell.angle_gamma   90.00
#
_symmetry.space_group_name_H-M   'P 1'
#
loop_
_entity.id
_entity.type
_entity.pdbx_description
1 polymer ?
#
loop_
_entity_poly.entity_id
_entity_poly.type
_entity_poly.pdbx_seq_one_letter_code
_entity_poly.pdbx_strand_id
1 'polypeptide(L)'
;MTLHIPVQPIEALRPSSVIAEGLLNPRGVCLQADGSLLLAEAGSGSADQPLSSRISRLPPDPLRPGAYLPGEVLSQGFRSMNLQARMLRDEIMGLSDIACGDGRCLASQTDYVGGSRLLDLQYSPPEPVFHSRGNLNALCYHPTRRSWLAVKPDTNQLVEFSHGEQERVLAQLPVLDEGQEAVPVTLVYEPHTGAVLISLFSGELHGDPARKGIDFADYAGQVIRVHPASGQTEVVIRGLQLPTGLALCPQGNLLVLELCSHLQQPLLPDWNGEPLHGGFTRFTGRLLRCDLHNATVEVLARGLDTPSNLCVVQDAVVVSEGMGLTGRPLPTPDGSVAPLSGRLRRVQL
;
A
#
# COMPACT_ATOMS: atom_id res chain seq x y z
N MET A 1 -20.65 13.98 -0.70
CA MET A 1 -20.78 13.89 0.78
C MET A 1 -19.50 13.26 1.32
N THR A 2 -18.85 13.86 2.31
CA THR A 2 -17.61 13.33 2.91
C THR A 2 -17.96 12.43 4.08
N LEU A 3 -17.49 11.19 4.09
CA LEU A 3 -17.59 10.25 5.20
C LEU A 3 -16.51 10.59 6.23
N HIS A 4 -16.89 10.74 7.49
CA HIS A 4 -15.94 10.86 8.60
C HIS A 4 -15.85 9.53 9.33
N ILE A 5 -14.64 9.03 9.54
CA ILE A 5 -14.45 7.83 10.35
C ILE A 5 -14.86 8.16 11.78
N PRO A 6 -15.86 7.48 12.33
CA PRO A 6 -16.31 7.73 13.68
C PRO A 6 -15.25 7.28 14.68
N VAL A 7 -15.21 7.93 15.85
CA VAL A 7 -14.33 7.53 16.97
C VAL A 7 -14.55 6.05 17.36
N GLN A 8 -15.78 5.56 17.21
CA GLN A 8 -16.13 4.16 17.45
C GLN A 8 -16.93 3.61 16.26
N PRO A 9 -16.24 3.08 15.22
CA PRO A 9 -16.91 2.41 14.12
C PRO A 9 -17.56 1.11 14.59
N ILE A 10 -18.54 0.63 13.82
CA ILE A 10 -19.25 -0.62 14.14
C ILE A 10 -18.26 -1.79 14.05
N GLU A 11 -18.18 -2.58 15.10
CA GLU A 11 -17.42 -3.83 15.11
C GLU A 11 -18.21 -4.91 14.35
N ALA A 12 -17.68 -5.35 13.22
CA ALA A 12 -18.25 -6.41 12.38
C ALA A 12 -17.16 -7.43 12.02
N LEU A 13 -16.36 -7.83 13.03
CA LEU A 13 -15.20 -8.69 12.85
C LEU A 13 -15.53 -9.97 12.10
N ARG A 14 -14.69 -10.33 11.17
CA ARG A 14 -14.81 -11.48 10.27
C ARG A 14 -13.73 -12.52 10.56
N PRO A 15 -14.00 -13.80 10.26
CA PRO A 15 -12.98 -14.84 10.33
C PRO A 15 -11.78 -14.48 9.45
N SER A 16 -10.60 -14.70 9.98
CA SER A 16 -9.35 -14.46 9.24
C SER A 16 -8.33 -15.55 9.50
N SER A 17 -7.47 -15.80 8.50
CA SER A 17 -6.38 -16.77 8.58
C SER A 17 -5.16 -16.33 7.79
N VAL A 18 -3.98 -16.67 8.26
CA VAL A 18 -2.74 -16.52 7.49
C VAL A 18 -2.70 -17.60 6.42
N ILE A 19 -2.44 -17.21 5.17
CA ILE A 19 -2.41 -18.10 4.01
C ILE A 19 -1.01 -18.25 3.40
N ALA A 20 -0.08 -17.36 3.73
CA ALA A 20 1.34 -17.45 3.37
C ALA A 20 2.19 -16.69 4.39
N GLU A 21 3.40 -17.18 4.66
CA GLU A 21 4.40 -16.61 5.58
C GLU A 21 5.80 -16.63 4.96
N GLY A 22 6.75 -15.95 5.61
CA GLY A 22 8.14 -15.90 5.14
C GLY A 22 8.35 -15.05 3.90
N LEU A 23 7.46 -14.11 3.65
CA LEU A 23 7.56 -13.17 2.55
C LEU A 23 8.54 -12.03 2.89
N LEU A 24 9.15 -11.46 1.86
CA LEU A 24 10.13 -10.38 2.00
C LEU A 24 9.48 -9.01 1.80
N ASN A 25 8.84 -8.49 2.87
CA ASN A 25 8.18 -7.19 2.83
C ASN A 25 7.13 -7.11 1.70
N PRO A 26 6.05 -7.93 1.79
CA PRO A 26 5.02 -7.99 0.76
C PRO A 26 4.29 -6.65 0.67
N ARG A 27 4.10 -6.19 -0.57
CA ARG A 27 3.43 -4.94 -0.92
C ARG A 27 2.19 -5.23 -1.77
N GLY A 28 2.23 -4.89 -3.04
CA GLY A 28 1.12 -5.14 -3.95
C GLY A 28 0.74 -6.61 -4.06
N VAL A 29 -0.56 -6.87 -4.08
CA VAL A 29 -1.14 -8.19 -4.32
C VAL A 29 -2.27 -8.08 -5.34
N CYS A 30 -2.28 -8.96 -6.35
CA CYS A 30 -3.25 -8.95 -7.44
C CYS A 30 -3.76 -10.34 -7.74
N LEU A 31 -5.08 -10.49 -7.90
CA LEU A 31 -5.72 -11.75 -8.33
C LEU A 31 -5.64 -11.89 -9.84
N GLN A 32 -5.15 -13.02 -10.31
CA GLN A 32 -5.15 -13.40 -11.73
C GLN A 32 -6.41 -14.15 -12.13
N ALA A 33 -6.68 -14.24 -13.45
CA ALA A 33 -7.84 -14.90 -13.99
C ALA A 33 -7.90 -16.42 -13.68
N ASP A 34 -6.75 -17.05 -13.47
CA ASP A 34 -6.65 -18.46 -13.08
C ASP A 34 -6.83 -18.69 -11.56
N GLY A 35 -7.11 -17.63 -10.80
CA GLY A 35 -7.27 -17.66 -9.35
C GLY A 35 -5.96 -17.59 -8.57
N SER A 36 -4.79 -17.53 -9.21
CA SER A 36 -3.54 -17.33 -8.52
C SER A 36 -3.37 -15.87 -8.04
N LEU A 37 -2.59 -15.68 -6.97
CA LEU A 37 -2.19 -14.36 -6.51
C LEU A 37 -0.78 -14.04 -7.04
N LEU A 38 -0.63 -12.88 -7.67
CA LEU A 38 0.67 -12.27 -7.90
C LEU A 38 1.00 -11.33 -6.74
N LEU A 39 2.27 -11.31 -6.36
CA LEU A 39 2.75 -10.56 -5.23
C LEU A 39 4.03 -9.82 -5.58
N ALA A 40 4.05 -8.51 -5.31
CA ALA A 40 5.25 -7.69 -5.29
C ALA A 40 5.84 -7.70 -3.89
N GLU A 41 7.09 -8.16 -3.76
CA GLU A 41 7.84 -8.15 -2.51
C GLU A 41 8.98 -7.14 -2.62
N ALA A 42 9.01 -6.13 -1.75
CA ALA A 42 10.02 -5.08 -1.79
C ALA A 42 11.42 -5.55 -1.38
N GLY A 43 11.54 -6.78 -0.89
CA GLY A 43 12.79 -7.40 -0.50
C GLY A 43 13.14 -7.20 0.98
N SER A 44 14.35 -7.60 1.35
CA SER A 44 14.79 -7.58 2.75
C SER A 44 15.09 -6.16 3.27
N GLY A 45 15.39 -5.21 2.38
CA GLY A 45 15.91 -3.90 2.76
C GLY A 45 17.35 -3.91 3.30
N SER A 46 17.96 -5.08 3.41
CA SER A 46 19.33 -5.22 3.93
C SER A 46 20.37 -4.77 2.90
N ALA A 47 21.39 -4.05 3.38
CA ALA A 47 22.53 -3.67 2.55
C ALA A 47 23.33 -4.89 2.02
N ASP A 48 23.29 -6.01 2.74
CA ASP A 48 23.94 -7.26 2.33
C ASP A 48 23.15 -7.99 1.23
N GLN A 49 21.89 -7.61 1.01
CA GLN A 49 21.00 -8.21 0.02
C GLN A 49 20.31 -7.15 -0.85
N PRO A 50 21.08 -6.30 -1.58
CA PRO A 50 20.54 -5.15 -2.28
C PRO A 50 19.67 -5.50 -3.50
N LEU A 51 19.65 -6.77 -3.91
CA LEU A 51 18.85 -7.29 -5.03
C LEU A 51 17.87 -8.37 -4.57
N SER A 52 17.24 -8.18 -3.39
CA SER A 52 16.34 -9.16 -2.77
C SER A 52 14.87 -8.95 -3.11
N SER A 53 14.51 -7.85 -3.80
CA SER A 53 13.13 -7.62 -4.23
C SER A 53 12.75 -8.62 -5.32
N ARG A 54 11.49 -9.12 -5.29
CA ARG A 54 11.04 -10.22 -6.15
C ARG A 54 9.55 -10.17 -6.44
N ILE A 55 9.15 -10.86 -7.50
CA ILE A 55 7.76 -11.14 -7.84
C ILE A 55 7.50 -12.61 -7.55
N SER A 56 6.48 -12.88 -6.77
CA SER A 56 6.06 -14.22 -6.39
C SER A 56 4.64 -14.51 -6.88
N ARG A 57 4.31 -15.78 -7.04
CA ARG A 57 2.98 -16.27 -7.38
C ARG A 57 2.55 -17.33 -6.38
N LEU A 58 1.31 -17.26 -5.92
CA LEU A 58 0.69 -18.27 -5.08
C LEU A 58 -0.43 -18.93 -5.89
N PRO A 59 -0.24 -20.15 -6.37
CA PRO A 59 -1.30 -20.88 -7.07
C PRO A 59 -2.43 -21.27 -6.11
N PRO A 60 -3.70 -21.27 -6.54
CA PRO A 60 -4.80 -21.78 -5.72
C PRO A 60 -4.60 -23.28 -5.47
N ASP A 61 -4.96 -23.73 -4.26
CA ASP A 61 -4.94 -25.17 -3.93
C ASP A 61 -6.18 -25.85 -4.54
N PRO A 62 -6.00 -26.77 -5.51
CA PRO A 62 -7.13 -27.40 -6.18
C PRO A 62 -7.95 -28.32 -5.25
N LEU A 63 -7.39 -28.72 -4.11
CA LEU A 63 -8.02 -29.61 -3.15
C LEU A 63 -8.71 -28.86 -1.98
N ARG A 64 -8.38 -27.60 -1.78
CA ARG A 64 -8.88 -26.80 -0.66
C ARG A 64 -9.34 -25.42 -1.15
N PRO A 65 -10.62 -25.25 -1.48
CA PRO A 65 -11.15 -23.96 -1.93
C PRO A 65 -10.79 -22.81 -0.99
N GLY A 66 -10.28 -21.72 -1.55
CA GLY A 66 -9.84 -20.54 -0.79
C GLY A 66 -8.47 -20.66 -0.12
N ALA A 67 -7.77 -21.79 -0.23
CA ALA A 67 -6.38 -21.97 0.15
C ALA A 67 -5.44 -21.80 -1.06
N TYR A 68 -4.16 -21.59 -0.76
CA TYR A 68 -3.11 -21.45 -1.76
C TYR A 68 -1.98 -22.45 -1.49
N LEU A 69 -1.34 -22.89 -2.56
CA LEU A 69 -0.11 -23.68 -2.50
C LEU A 69 1.07 -22.77 -2.08
N PRO A 70 2.20 -23.34 -1.63
CA PRO A 70 3.41 -22.56 -1.38
C PRO A 70 3.77 -21.66 -2.56
N GLY A 71 4.19 -20.45 -2.24
CA GLY A 71 4.56 -19.46 -3.26
C GLY A 71 5.77 -19.87 -4.08
N GLU A 72 5.75 -19.56 -5.36
CA GLU A 72 6.87 -19.70 -6.29
C GLU A 72 7.41 -18.32 -6.68
N VAL A 73 8.74 -18.17 -6.76
CA VAL A 73 9.37 -16.94 -7.22
C VAL A 73 9.39 -16.94 -8.74
N LEU A 74 8.63 -16.03 -9.36
CA LEU A 74 8.60 -15.88 -10.83
C LEU A 74 9.78 -15.06 -11.34
N SER A 75 10.18 -14.02 -10.61
CA SER A 75 11.32 -13.18 -10.96
C SER A 75 11.92 -12.55 -9.72
N GLN A 76 13.23 -12.36 -9.71
CA GLN A 76 13.98 -11.78 -8.59
C GLN A 76 15.18 -10.98 -9.08
N GLY A 77 15.92 -10.37 -8.16
CA GLY A 77 17.10 -9.60 -8.51
C GLY A 77 16.80 -8.12 -8.72
N PHE A 78 15.61 -7.66 -8.31
CA PHE A 78 15.30 -6.23 -8.31
C PHE A 78 15.90 -5.57 -7.08
N ARG A 79 16.21 -4.29 -7.21
CA ARG A 79 16.79 -3.51 -6.12
C ARG A 79 15.85 -3.45 -4.91
N SER A 80 16.45 -3.63 -3.73
CA SER A 80 15.82 -3.46 -2.43
C SER A 80 16.75 -2.64 -1.54
N MET A 81 16.22 -1.59 -0.91
CA MET A 81 17.01 -0.76 -0.01
C MET A 81 16.16 -0.19 1.12
N ASN A 82 16.76 -0.01 2.29
CA ASN A 82 16.18 0.79 3.35
C ASN A 82 16.78 2.19 3.29
N LEU A 83 16.01 3.19 2.88
CA LEU A 83 16.47 4.58 2.75
C LEU A 83 16.87 5.18 4.10
N GLN A 84 16.27 4.72 5.19
CA GLN A 84 16.41 5.27 6.52
C GLN A 84 17.18 4.35 7.48
N ALA A 85 18.00 3.43 6.95
CA ALA A 85 18.70 2.42 7.75
C ALA A 85 19.52 2.99 8.92
N ARG A 86 20.17 4.16 8.71
CA ARG A 86 20.99 4.83 9.73
C ARG A 86 20.16 5.42 10.89
N MET A 87 18.87 5.66 10.65
CA MET A 87 17.94 6.26 11.60
C MET A 87 17.01 5.22 12.22
N LEU A 88 17.30 3.92 12.06
CA LEU A 88 16.49 2.80 12.55
C LEU A 88 15.04 2.83 12.00
N ARG A 89 14.86 3.40 10.82
CA ARG A 89 13.59 3.48 10.13
C ARG A 89 13.41 2.30 9.19
N ASP A 90 12.17 1.96 8.90
CA ASP A 90 11.78 0.84 8.03
C ASP A 90 11.13 1.32 6.74
N GLU A 91 11.81 2.20 6.03
CA GLU A 91 11.38 2.66 4.71
C GLU A 91 12.05 1.82 3.62
N ILE A 92 11.44 0.66 3.35
CA ILE A 92 11.97 -0.28 2.36
C ILE A 92 11.44 0.07 0.98
N MET A 93 12.36 0.39 0.08
CA MET A 93 12.10 0.66 -1.33
C MET A 93 12.45 -0.56 -2.17
N GLY A 94 11.65 -0.82 -3.19
CA GLY A 94 11.78 -1.98 -4.07
C GLY A 94 10.60 -2.09 -5.01
N LEU A 95 10.08 -3.29 -5.22
CA LEU A 95 8.78 -3.47 -5.85
C LEU A 95 7.69 -3.00 -4.89
N SER A 96 6.86 -2.06 -5.36
CA SER A 96 5.89 -1.35 -4.50
C SER A 96 4.47 -1.84 -4.73
N ASP A 97 4.09 -2.16 -5.97
CA ASP A 97 2.75 -2.62 -6.27
C ASP A 97 2.72 -3.50 -7.52
N ILE A 98 1.59 -4.17 -7.73
CA ILE A 98 1.31 -5.01 -8.89
C ILE A 98 -0.17 -4.93 -9.24
N ALA A 99 -0.49 -4.66 -10.49
CA ALA A 99 -1.87 -4.60 -10.96
C ALA A 99 -2.01 -5.24 -12.34
N CYS A 100 -3.19 -5.80 -12.61
CA CYS A 100 -3.53 -6.39 -13.90
C CYS A 100 -4.65 -5.59 -14.58
N GLY A 101 -4.53 -5.43 -15.90
CA GLY A 101 -5.52 -4.74 -16.74
C GLY A 101 -5.17 -4.87 -18.21
N ASP A 102 -6.16 -4.83 -19.10
CA ASP A 102 -5.99 -4.96 -20.56
C ASP A 102 -5.19 -6.24 -20.98
N GLY A 103 -5.41 -7.34 -20.25
CA GLY A 103 -4.70 -8.61 -20.52
C GLY A 103 -3.22 -8.62 -20.10
N ARG A 104 -2.74 -7.61 -19.42
CA ARG A 104 -1.35 -7.46 -18.95
C ARG A 104 -1.32 -7.27 -17.43
N CYS A 105 -0.21 -7.68 -16.81
CA CYS A 105 0.10 -7.33 -15.42
C CYS A 105 1.38 -6.52 -15.37
N LEU A 106 1.35 -5.38 -14.71
CA LEU A 106 2.51 -4.55 -14.47
C LEU A 106 2.86 -4.52 -12.99
N ALA A 107 4.15 -4.42 -12.69
CA ALA A 107 4.66 -4.15 -11.34
C ALA A 107 5.36 -2.79 -11.31
N SER A 108 5.13 -1.99 -10.27
CA SER A 108 5.90 -0.78 -10.02
C SER A 108 7.16 -1.09 -9.23
N GLN A 109 8.27 -0.57 -9.69
CA GLN A 109 9.55 -0.60 -8.98
C GLN A 109 9.99 0.82 -8.67
N THR A 110 10.18 1.11 -7.39
CA THR A 110 10.84 2.34 -6.95
C THR A 110 12.34 2.12 -6.84
N ASP A 111 13.10 2.94 -7.56
CA ASP A 111 14.56 2.92 -7.54
C ASP A 111 15.10 4.34 -7.69
N TYR A 112 15.52 4.97 -6.58
CA TYR A 112 16.10 6.32 -6.59
C TYR A 112 17.49 6.40 -7.24
N VAL A 113 18.16 5.27 -7.46
CA VAL A 113 19.50 5.21 -8.08
C VAL A 113 19.38 4.97 -9.58
N GLY A 114 18.56 3.99 -9.99
CA GLY A 114 18.41 3.59 -11.39
C GLY A 114 17.20 4.20 -12.11
N GLY A 115 16.36 4.95 -11.39
CA GLY A 115 15.08 5.46 -11.87
C GLY A 115 13.95 4.45 -11.67
N SER A 116 12.77 4.96 -11.27
CA SER A 116 11.57 4.14 -11.10
C SER A 116 10.97 3.73 -12.43
N ARG A 117 10.27 2.58 -12.46
CA ARG A 117 9.73 2.01 -13.70
C ARG A 117 8.52 1.14 -13.45
N LEU A 118 7.71 0.96 -14.49
CA LEU A 118 6.71 -0.10 -14.56
C LEU A 118 7.28 -1.26 -15.39
N LEU A 119 7.22 -2.46 -14.82
CA LEU A 119 7.74 -3.70 -15.38
C LEU A 119 6.57 -4.52 -15.93
N ASP A 120 6.66 -4.97 -17.17
CA ASP A 120 5.67 -5.87 -17.78
C ASP A 120 6.00 -7.33 -17.48
N LEU A 121 5.07 -8.01 -16.85
CA LEU A 121 5.21 -9.40 -16.41
C LEU A 121 4.87 -10.41 -17.50
N GLN A 122 4.52 -9.98 -18.71
CA GLN A 122 4.41 -10.88 -19.88
C GLN A 122 5.77 -11.38 -20.34
N TYR A 123 6.84 -10.67 -20.01
CA TYR A 123 8.21 -11.05 -20.36
C TYR A 123 8.89 -11.81 -19.21
N SER A 124 9.84 -12.67 -19.54
CA SER A 124 10.66 -13.41 -18.58
C SER A 124 12.13 -13.29 -18.95
N PRO A 125 12.92 -12.47 -18.26
CA PRO A 125 12.57 -11.62 -17.10
C PRO A 125 11.63 -10.47 -17.48
N PRO A 126 10.91 -9.89 -16.48
CA PRO A 126 10.06 -8.72 -16.69
C PRO A 126 10.82 -7.53 -17.30
N GLU A 127 10.20 -6.88 -18.28
CA GLU A 127 10.83 -5.76 -19.01
C GLU A 127 10.24 -4.41 -18.61
N PRO A 128 11.06 -3.36 -18.49
CA PRO A 128 10.58 -2.01 -18.23
C PRO A 128 9.84 -1.47 -19.48
N VAL A 129 8.58 -1.10 -19.30
CA VAL A 129 7.74 -0.51 -20.36
C VAL A 129 7.51 0.98 -20.18
N PHE A 130 7.65 1.48 -18.94
CA PHE A 130 7.59 2.89 -18.62
C PHE A 130 8.65 3.25 -17.59
N HIS A 131 9.15 4.49 -17.69
CA HIS A 131 10.13 5.06 -16.77
C HIS A 131 9.54 6.30 -16.10
N SER A 132 9.90 6.50 -14.84
CA SER A 132 9.52 7.67 -14.04
C SER A 132 10.71 8.17 -13.23
N ARG A 133 10.72 9.46 -12.94
CA ARG A 133 11.63 10.04 -11.95
C ARG A 133 10.94 10.02 -10.58
N GLY A 134 11.71 9.74 -9.54
CA GLY A 134 11.18 9.68 -8.18
C GLY A 134 10.47 8.37 -7.85
N ASN A 135 9.57 8.41 -6.90
CA ASN A 135 8.89 7.24 -6.35
C ASN A 135 7.62 6.89 -7.13
N LEU A 136 7.37 5.60 -7.36
CA LEU A 136 6.10 5.05 -7.86
C LEU A 136 5.55 4.09 -6.81
N ASN A 137 4.52 4.50 -6.06
CA ASN A 137 3.99 3.68 -4.99
C ASN A 137 3.01 2.62 -5.45
N ALA A 138 1.94 3.03 -6.10
CA ALA A 138 0.90 2.11 -6.55
C ALA A 138 0.44 2.45 -7.97
N LEU A 139 -0.21 1.46 -8.62
CA LEU A 139 -0.69 1.59 -9.99
C LEU A 139 -2.06 0.93 -10.16
N CYS A 140 -2.85 1.44 -11.10
CA CYS A 140 -4.05 0.77 -11.59
C CYS A 140 -4.24 0.99 -13.09
N TYR A 141 -4.93 0.08 -13.77
CA TYR A 141 -5.35 0.27 -15.15
C TYR A 141 -6.67 1.05 -15.20
N HIS A 142 -6.74 2.06 -16.07
CA HIS A 142 -7.95 2.84 -16.33
C HIS A 142 -8.55 2.44 -17.69
N PRO A 143 -9.64 1.64 -17.71
CA PRO A 143 -10.12 1.00 -18.94
C PRO A 143 -10.62 2.00 -20.01
N THR A 144 -11.33 3.05 -19.60
CA THR A 144 -11.83 4.06 -20.55
C THR A 144 -10.70 4.88 -21.19
N ARG A 145 -9.64 5.15 -20.46
CA ARG A 145 -8.45 5.87 -20.96
C ARG A 145 -7.48 4.96 -21.68
N ARG A 146 -7.58 3.65 -21.44
CA ARG A 146 -6.65 2.61 -21.92
C ARG A 146 -5.21 2.92 -21.53
N SER A 147 -5.02 3.38 -20.31
CA SER A 147 -3.74 3.82 -19.76
C SER A 147 -3.53 3.31 -18.33
N TRP A 148 -2.30 3.34 -17.88
CA TRP A 148 -1.92 3.02 -16.51
C TRP A 148 -1.81 4.31 -15.71
N LEU A 149 -2.42 4.34 -14.55
CA LEU A 149 -2.32 5.44 -13.60
C LEU A 149 -1.47 5.00 -12.42
N ALA A 150 -0.66 5.92 -11.89
CA ALA A 150 0.15 5.67 -10.70
C ALA A 150 0.19 6.88 -9.78
N VAL A 151 0.48 6.66 -8.51
CA VAL A 151 0.68 7.71 -7.52
C VAL A 151 2.15 7.87 -7.18
N LYS A 152 2.57 9.13 -7.02
CA LYS A 152 3.94 9.55 -6.68
C LYS A 152 3.93 10.27 -5.34
N PRO A 153 4.37 9.61 -4.25
CA PRO A 153 4.35 10.21 -2.91
C PRO A 153 5.39 11.32 -2.72
N ASP A 154 6.52 11.24 -3.42
CA ASP A 154 7.59 12.25 -3.35
C ASP A 154 7.22 13.60 -3.97
N THR A 155 6.25 13.61 -4.88
CA THR A 155 5.77 14.83 -5.55
C THR A 155 4.28 15.08 -5.31
N ASN A 156 3.61 14.20 -4.57
CA ASN A 156 2.17 14.24 -4.29
C ASN A 156 1.33 14.36 -5.58
N GLN A 157 1.59 13.46 -6.55
CA GLN A 157 0.97 13.52 -7.87
C GLN A 157 0.25 12.22 -8.24
N LEU A 158 -0.83 12.37 -9.02
CA LEU A 158 -1.39 11.32 -9.87
C LEU A 158 -0.82 11.50 -11.27
N VAL A 159 -0.21 10.43 -11.80
CA VAL A 159 0.39 10.41 -13.14
C VAL A 159 -0.21 9.33 -14.03
N GLU A 160 -0.09 9.53 -15.34
CA GLU A 160 -0.56 8.61 -16.37
C GLU A 160 0.60 8.15 -17.25
N PHE A 161 0.55 6.87 -17.61
CA PHE A 161 1.43 6.22 -18.58
C PHE A 161 0.60 5.63 -19.71
N SER A 162 0.78 6.18 -20.90
CA SER A 162 0.16 5.70 -22.15
C SER A 162 1.23 5.12 -23.07
N HIS A 163 0.86 4.14 -23.90
CA HIS A 163 1.83 3.50 -24.79
C HIS A 163 2.47 4.51 -25.76
N GLY A 164 3.81 4.54 -25.78
CA GLY A 164 4.59 5.44 -26.62
C GLY A 164 4.68 6.89 -26.15
N GLU A 165 4.10 7.22 -24.99
CA GLU A 165 4.12 8.56 -24.42
C GLU A 165 5.01 8.66 -23.18
N GLN A 166 5.44 9.87 -22.84
CA GLN A 166 6.10 10.17 -21.59
C GLN A 166 5.07 10.24 -20.46
N GLU A 167 5.56 10.08 -19.21
CA GLU A 167 4.76 10.31 -17.99
C GLU A 167 4.03 11.66 -18.07
N ARG A 168 2.73 11.64 -17.81
CA ARG A 168 1.88 12.83 -17.78
C ARG A 168 1.27 13.04 -16.40
N VAL A 169 1.46 14.21 -15.80
CA VAL A 169 0.78 14.58 -14.55
C VAL A 169 -0.69 14.88 -14.85
N LEU A 170 -1.59 14.19 -14.16
CA LEU A 170 -3.04 14.38 -14.26
C LEU A 170 -3.57 15.29 -13.16
N ALA A 171 -3.02 15.18 -11.95
CA ALA A 171 -3.41 16.00 -10.81
C ALA A 171 -2.24 16.21 -9.86
N GLN A 172 -2.14 17.43 -9.30
CA GLN A 172 -1.41 17.69 -8.08
C GLN A 172 -2.37 17.43 -6.91
N LEU A 173 -1.97 16.54 -5.99
CA LEU A 173 -2.80 16.17 -4.87
C LEU A 173 -2.71 17.25 -3.77
N PRO A 174 -3.84 17.57 -3.10
CA PRO A 174 -3.87 18.62 -2.11
C PRO A 174 -3.11 18.20 -0.84
N VAL A 175 -2.58 19.19 -0.11
CA VAL A 175 -2.15 19.01 1.27
C VAL A 175 -3.34 18.59 2.14
N LEU A 176 -3.08 17.91 3.25
CA LEU A 176 -4.10 17.54 4.22
C LEU A 176 -4.59 18.74 5.01
N ASP A 177 -5.61 18.54 5.85
CA ASP A 177 -6.34 19.65 6.51
C ASP A 177 -5.49 20.55 7.37
N GLU A 178 -4.44 20.03 8.00
CA GLU A 178 -3.50 20.83 8.82
C GLU A 178 -2.24 21.24 8.06
N GLY A 179 -2.20 21.00 6.74
CA GLY A 179 -1.08 21.40 5.88
C GLY A 179 0.01 20.34 5.73
N GLN A 180 -0.18 19.11 6.23
CA GLN A 180 0.75 18.01 6.00
C GLN A 180 0.78 17.62 4.51
N GLU A 181 1.90 17.10 4.06
CA GLU A 181 2.00 16.47 2.75
C GLU A 181 1.01 15.31 2.62
N ALA A 182 0.47 15.15 1.42
CA ALA A 182 -0.53 14.13 1.14
C ALA A 182 0.02 12.70 1.25
N VAL A 183 1.20 12.45 0.72
CA VAL A 183 1.85 11.14 0.60
C VAL A 183 0.87 10.08 0.10
N PRO A 184 0.50 10.09 -1.20
CA PRO A 184 -0.43 9.11 -1.75
C PRO A 184 0.19 7.72 -1.75
N VAL A 185 -0.56 6.71 -1.26
CA VAL A 185 -0.06 5.34 -1.09
C VAL A 185 -0.65 4.39 -2.10
N THR A 186 -1.97 4.33 -2.21
CA THR A 186 -2.69 3.40 -3.08
C THR A 186 -3.76 4.11 -3.88
N LEU A 187 -4.10 3.55 -5.04
CA LEU A 187 -5.22 4.02 -5.85
C LEU A 187 -6.04 2.84 -6.38
N VAL A 188 -7.34 3.08 -6.55
CA VAL A 188 -8.28 2.12 -7.17
C VAL A 188 -9.21 2.81 -8.15
N TYR A 189 -9.41 2.19 -9.31
CA TYR A 189 -10.37 2.68 -10.31
C TYR A 189 -11.82 2.52 -9.81
N GLU A 190 -12.63 3.56 -9.94
CA GLU A 190 -14.05 3.59 -9.57
C GLU A 190 -14.91 3.49 -10.85
N PRO A 191 -15.48 2.31 -11.18
CA PRO A 191 -16.11 2.07 -12.49
C PRO A 191 -17.31 2.95 -12.80
N HIS A 192 -18.10 3.32 -11.77
CA HIS A 192 -19.34 4.05 -11.96
C HIS A 192 -19.13 5.54 -12.30
N THR A 193 -18.03 6.12 -11.86
CA THR A 193 -17.71 7.54 -12.06
C THR A 193 -16.61 7.76 -13.09
N GLY A 194 -15.81 6.71 -13.40
CA GLY A 194 -14.60 6.85 -14.18
C GLY A 194 -13.48 7.60 -13.46
N ALA A 195 -13.62 7.80 -12.16
CA ALA A 195 -12.60 8.42 -11.30
C ALA A 195 -11.66 7.37 -10.71
N VAL A 196 -10.68 7.83 -9.94
CA VAL A 196 -9.86 6.99 -9.06
C VAL A 196 -9.97 7.47 -7.62
N LEU A 197 -10.02 6.52 -6.70
CA LEU A 197 -9.93 6.77 -5.27
C LEU A 197 -8.47 6.59 -4.85
N ILE A 198 -7.94 7.53 -4.06
CA ILE A 198 -6.54 7.54 -3.64
C ILE A 198 -6.48 7.69 -2.12
N SER A 199 -5.72 6.80 -1.44
CA SER A 199 -5.40 6.96 -0.02
C SER A 199 -4.27 7.96 0.16
N LEU A 200 -4.46 8.91 1.06
CA LEU A 200 -3.48 9.90 1.48
C LEU A 200 -3.04 9.59 2.90
N PHE A 201 -1.77 9.22 3.04
CA PHE A 201 -1.23 8.66 4.28
C PHE A 201 -1.02 9.70 5.38
N SER A 202 -0.64 10.89 5.04
CA SER A 202 -0.05 11.95 5.84
C SER A 202 1.48 11.92 5.83
N GLY A 203 2.05 13.07 5.75
CA GLY A 203 3.50 13.26 5.74
C GLY A 203 3.95 14.44 6.58
N GLU A 204 5.12 14.95 6.26
CA GLU A 204 5.75 16.04 6.99
C GLU A 204 4.90 17.30 6.96
N LEU A 205 4.86 18.03 8.08
CA LEU A 205 4.26 19.36 8.15
C LEU A 205 5.33 20.42 7.89
N HIS A 206 5.31 20.99 6.70
CA HIS A 206 6.24 22.05 6.32
C HIS A 206 5.89 23.38 6.99
N GLY A 207 6.93 24.11 7.37
CA GLY A 207 6.83 25.50 7.84
C GLY A 207 6.50 25.69 9.32
N ASP A 208 6.27 24.63 10.09
CA ASP A 208 6.13 24.71 11.55
C ASP A 208 7.39 24.22 12.25
N PRO A 209 8.24 25.12 12.79
CA PRO A 209 9.47 24.71 13.48
C PRO A 209 9.24 23.84 14.72
N ALA A 210 8.08 23.96 15.37
CA ALA A 210 7.74 23.16 16.55
C ALA A 210 7.36 21.73 16.19
N ARG A 211 6.94 21.50 14.94
CA ARG A 211 6.53 20.20 14.40
C ARG A 211 7.49 19.67 13.32
N LYS A 212 8.62 20.35 13.13
CA LYS A 212 9.62 19.92 12.14
C LYS A 212 10.03 18.48 12.39
N GLY A 213 9.89 17.66 11.35
CA GLY A 213 10.19 16.25 11.39
C GLY A 213 9.21 15.39 12.18
N ILE A 214 8.09 15.93 12.64
CA ILE A 214 6.95 15.14 13.07
C ILE A 214 6.22 14.71 11.83
N ASP A 215 6.44 13.48 11.46
CA ASP A 215 5.68 12.79 10.42
C ASP A 215 4.36 12.31 11.04
N PHE A 216 3.29 12.29 10.26
CA PHE A 216 2.04 11.61 10.57
C PHE A 216 1.26 12.14 11.78
N ALA A 217 0.45 13.16 11.55
CA ALA A 217 -0.55 13.57 12.56
C ALA A 217 -1.62 12.47 12.71
N ASP A 218 -2.06 12.26 13.96
CA ASP A 218 -3.11 11.29 14.27
C ASP A 218 -4.39 11.62 13.52
N TYR A 219 -4.96 10.60 12.86
CA TYR A 219 -6.22 10.67 12.11
C TYR A 219 -6.27 11.74 11.00
N ALA A 220 -5.11 12.19 10.51
CA ALA A 220 -5.03 13.13 9.40
C ALA A 220 -5.27 12.46 8.03
N GLY A 221 -5.16 11.13 7.95
CA GLY A 221 -5.30 10.38 6.72
C GLY A 221 -6.69 10.53 6.07
N GLN A 222 -6.69 10.51 4.75
CA GLN A 222 -7.88 10.75 3.94
C GLN A 222 -7.96 9.74 2.78
N VAL A 223 -9.16 9.59 2.21
CA VAL A 223 -9.33 9.11 0.83
C VAL A 223 -9.92 10.23 0.01
N ILE A 224 -9.32 10.50 -1.13
CA ILE A 224 -9.83 11.46 -2.11
C ILE A 224 -10.28 10.74 -3.37
N ARG A 225 -11.26 11.33 -4.06
CA ARG A 225 -11.62 10.98 -5.43
C ARG A 225 -10.96 11.97 -6.38
N VAL A 226 -10.32 11.47 -7.43
CA VAL A 226 -9.70 12.28 -8.49
C VAL A 226 -10.34 11.93 -9.81
N HIS A 227 -10.78 12.95 -10.56
CA HIS A 227 -11.29 12.81 -11.92
C HIS A 227 -10.14 13.00 -12.92
N PRO A 228 -9.64 11.91 -13.57
CA PRO A 228 -8.41 12.00 -14.39
C PRO A 228 -8.54 12.91 -15.61
N ALA A 229 -9.77 13.18 -16.07
CA ALA A 229 -10.02 14.04 -17.22
C ALA A 229 -9.85 15.53 -16.90
N SER A 230 -10.18 15.97 -15.70
CA SER A 230 -10.14 17.37 -15.27
C SER A 230 -9.06 17.68 -14.23
N GLY A 231 -8.52 16.66 -13.57
CA GLY A 231 -7.64 16.81 -12.42
C GLY A 231 -8.36 17.26 -11.14
N GLN A 232 -9.70 17.37 -11.16
CA GLN A 232 -10.47 17.76 -9.98
C GLN A 232 -10.40 16.70 -8.89
N THR A 233 -10.30 17.17 -7.65
CA THR A 233 -10.21 16.32 -6.45
C THR A 233 -11.35 16.64 -5.48
N GLU A 234 -11.86 15.62 -4.79
CA GLU A 234 -12.78 15.77 -3.67
C GLU A 234 -12.42 14.81 -2.54
N VAL A 235 -12.54 15.24 -1.30
CA VAL A 235 -12.33 14.35 -0.15
C VAL A 235 -13.59 13.52 0.08
N VAL A 236 -13.45 12.19 0.06
CA VAL A 236 -14.57 11.26 0.27
C VAL A 236 -14.54 10.61 1.66
N ILE A 237 -13.37 10.44 2.27
CA ILE A 237 -13.22 9.94 3.64
C ILE A 237 -12.19 10.79 4.38
N ARG A 238 -12.47 11.10 5.65
CA ARG A 238 -11.58 11.79 6.62
C ARG A 238 -11.43 10.99 7.91
N GLY A 239 -10.39 11.30 8.67
CA GLY A 239 -10.21 10.73 10.00
C GLY A 239 -9.63 9.32 9.98
N LEU A 240 -8.87 8.97 8.95
CA LEU A 240 -8.16 7.70 8.86
C LEU A 240 -6.80 7.76 9.55
N GLN A 241 -6.43 6.68 10.20
CA GLN A 241 -5.10 6.55 10.81
C GLN A 241 -4.15 5.84 9.83
N LEU A 242 -3.34 6.64 9.12
CA LEU A 242 -2.33 6.14 8.19
C LEU A 242 -2.90 5.13 7.17
N PRO A 243 -3.83 5.54 6.29
CA PRO A 243 -4.45 4.62 5.32
C PRO A 243 -3.42 4.16 4.29
N THR A 244 -3.36 2.85 4.07
CA THR A 244 -2.45 2.22 3.11
C THR A 244 -3.21 1.66 1.90
N GLY A 245 -3.78 0.46 2.00
CA GLY A 245 -4.43 -0.22 0.90
C GLY A 245 -5.89 0.18 0.67
N LEU A 246 -6.30 0.21 -0.60
CA LEU A 246 -7.69 0.42 -1.02
C LEU A 246 -8.14 -0.67 -1.98
N ALA A 247 -9.39 -1.15 -1.84
CA ALA A 247 -10.05 -1.95 -2.86
C ALA A 247 -11.56 -1.69 -2.86
N LEU A 248 -12.20 -1.88 -4.00
CA LEU A 248 -13.67 -1.85 -4.10
C LEU A 248 -14.23 -3.28 -4.02
N CYS A 249 -15.21 -3.47 -3.14
CA CYS A 249 -15.99 -4.70 -3.11
C CYS A 249 -16.94 -4.75 -4.32
N PRO A 250 -17.37 -5.95 -4.76
CA PRO A 250 -18.37 -6.08 -5.81
C PRO A 250 -19.68 -5.34 -5.52
N GLN A 251 -20.01 -5.14 -4.23
CA GLN A 251 -21.19 -4.40 -3.76
C GLN A 251 -21.01 -2.87 -3.78
N GLY A 252 -19.85 -2.37 -4.21
CA GLY A 252 -19.54 -0.95 -4.30
C GLY A 252 -18.99 -0.31 -3.02
N ASN A 253 -18.87 -1.06 -1.92
CA ASN A 253 -18.22 -0.56 -0.70
C ASN A 253 -16.71 -0.46 -0.87
N LEU A 254 -16.11 0.57 -0.26
CA LEU A 254 -14.68 0.74 -0.25
C LEU A 254 -14.07 0.03 0.98
N LEU A 255 -13.09 -0.83 0.73
CA LEU A 255 -12.22 -1.39 1.75
C LEU A 255 -11.02 -0.47 1.94
N VAL A 256 -10.68 -0.18 3.20
CA VAL A 256 -9.55 0.67 3.57
C VAL A 256 -8.71 -0.06 4.61
N LEU A 257 -7.41 -0.17 4.37
CA LEU A 257 -6.45 -0.58 5.39
C LEU A 257 -5.91 0.63 6.13
N GLU A 258 -5.82 0.54 7.44
CA GLU A 258 -5.06 1.44 8.29
C GLU A 258 -3.85 0.70 8.85
N LEU A 259 -2.68 1.35 8.77
CA LEU A 259 -1.39 0.74 9.05
C LEU A 259 -1.23 0.32 10.52
N CYS A 260 -1.61 1.21 11.44
CA CYS A 260 -1.52 0.99 12.88
C CYS A 260 -2.44 1.96 13.63
N SER A 261 -2.66 1.73 14.91
CA SER A 261 -3.51 2.59 15.74
C SER A 261 -2.79 3.84 16.24
N HIS A 262 -1.48 3.80 16.38
CA HIS A 262 -0.63 4.90 16.85
C HIS A 262 0.83 4.63 16.51
N LEU A 263 1.63 5.67 16.59
CA LEU A 263 3.08 5.61 16.43
C LEU A 263 3.77 5.53 17.78
N GLN A 264 4.83 4.72 17.86
CA GLN A 264 5.72 4.69 19.01
C GLN A 264 6.81 5.75 18.84
N GLN A 265 7.02 6.56 19.88
CA GLN A 265 8.09 7.54 19.96
C GLN A 265 8.64 7.60 21.39
N PRO A 266 9.95 7.50 21.58
CA PRO A 266 10.99 7.13 20.63
C PRO A 266 10.87 5.64 20.24
N LEU A 267 11.28 5.32 19.02
CA LEU A 267 11.13 3.97 18.45
C LEU A 267 12.03 2.93 19.11
N LEU A 268 13.25 3.32 19.46
CA LEU A 268 14.29 2.42 19.96
C LEU A 268 15.12 3.11 21.02
N PRO A 269 15.77 2.35 21.94
CA PRO A 269 16.50 2.90 23.06
C PRO A 269 17.69 3.81 22.68
N ASP A 270 18.27 3.62 21.51
CA ASP A 270 19.41 4.36 21.00
C ASP A 270 19.02 5.51 20.04
N TRP A 271 17.73 5.86 19.98
CA TRP A 271 17.28 7.02 19.24
C TRP A 271 17.95 8.31 19.78
N ASN A 272 18.52 9.10 18.88
CA ASN A 272 19.31 10.28 19.20
C ASN A 272 18.49 11.57 19.39
N GLY A 273 17.16 11.47 19.38
CA GLY A 273 16.25 12.61 19.52
C GLY A 273 15.85 13.28 18.20
N GLU A 274 16.33 12.79 17.07
CA GLU A 274 15.86 13.26 15.77
C GLU A 274 14.50 12.65 15.42
N PRO A 275 13.62 13.40 14.73
CA PRO A 275 12.34 12.86 14.27
C PRO A 275 12.54 11.65 13.36
N LEU A 276 11.82 10.58 13.64
CA LEU A 276 11.91 9.34 12.89
C LEU A 276 10.66 9.17 12.02
N HIS A 277 10.91 8.76 10.79
CA HIS A 277 9.87 8.25 9.90
C HIS A 277 9.65 6.77 10.19
N GLY A 278 8.45 6.37 10.59
CA GLY A 278 8.11 5.00 11.00
C GLY A 278 8.00 4.88 12.52
N GLY A 279 7.98 3.68 13.02
CA GLY A 279 7.66 3.39 14.43
C GLY A 279 6.25 2.93 14.64
N PHE A 280 5.77 2.29 13.64
CA PHE A 280 4.41 1.77 13.58
C PHE A 280 4.20 0.70 14.65
N THR A 281 3.16 0.87 15.46
CA THR A 281 2.79 -0.12 16.47
C THR A 281 2.25 -1.37 15.78
N ARG A 282 2.98 -2.47 15.93
CA ARG A 282 2.64 -3.76 15.29
C ARG A 282 1.34 -4.35 15.84
N PHE A 283 0.67 -5.16 15.02
CA PHE A 283 -0.58 -5.85 15.38
C PHE A 283 -1.70 -4.91 15.83
N THR A 284 -1.70 -3.67 15.36
CA THR A 284 -2.76 -2.70 15.64
C THR A 284 -3.43 -2.16 14.39
N GLY A 285 -2.97 -2.57 13.20
CA GLY A 285 -3.64 -2.27 11.95
C GLY A 285 -5.04 -2.84 11.87
N ARG A 286 -5.89 -2.24 11.07
CA ARG A 286 -7.28 -2.67 10.88
C ARG A 286 -7.74 -2.57 9.43
N LEU A 287 -8.74 -3.40 9.10
CA LEU A 287 -9.45 -3.36 7.83
C LEU A 287 -10.84 -2.79 8.07
N LEU A 288 -11.15 -1.72 7.34
CA LEU A 288 -12.44 -1.04 7.36
C LEU A 288 -13.23 -1.37 6.09
N ARG A 289 -14.56 -1.47 6.22
CA ARG A 289 -15.51 -1.41 5.13
C ARG A 289 -16.30 -0.11 5.23
N CYS A 290 -16.18 0.74 4.22
CA CYS A 290 -16.81 2.06 4.15
C CYS A 290 -17.89 2.05 3.07
N ASP A 291 -19.14 2.27 3.47
CA ASP A 291 -20.25 2.53 2.59
C ASP A 291 -20.35 4.03 2.37
N LEU A 292 -19.90 4.51 1.23
CA LEU A 292 -19.89 5.94 0.91
C LEU A 292 -21.29 6.49 0.63
N HIS A 293 -22.27 5.62 0.31
CA HIS A 293 -23.66 6.03 0.05
C HIS A 293 -24.43 6.23 1.36
N ASN A 294 -24.34 5.26 2.26
CA ASN A 294 -25.06 5.27 3.54
C ASN A 294 -24.27 5.91 4.68
N ALA A 295 -23.03 6.34 4.42
CA ALA A 295 -22.10 6.92 5.39
C ALA A 295 -21.88 6.02 6.62
N THR A 296 -21.71 4.71 6.40
CA THR A 296 -21.41 3.74 7.46
C THR A 296 -20.00 3.20 7.37
N VAL A 297 -19.42 2.87 8.54
CA VAL A 297 -18.07 2.31 8.66
C VAL A 297 -18.11 1.10 9.58
N GLU A 298 -17.59 -0.02 9.10
CA GLU A 298 -17.46 -1.25 9.85
C GLU A 298 -15.98 -1.68 9.92
N VAL A 299 -15.58 -2.21 11.08
CA VAL A 299 -14.26 -2.85 11.25
C VAL A 299 -14.40 -4.33 10.96
N LEU A 300 -13.81 -4.80 9.87
CA LEU A 300 -13.86 -6.21 9.48
C LEU A 300 -12.72 -7.04 10.12
N ALA A 301 -11.58 -6.45 10.36
CA ALA A 301 -10.45 -7.10 11.03
C ALA A 301 -9.64 -6.10 11.85
N ARG A 302 -9.04 -6.60 12.94
CA ARG A 302 -8.07 -5.92 13.80
C ARG A 302 -6.84 -6.78 14.00
N GLY A 303 -5.82 -6.20 14.60
CA GLY A 303 -4.60 -6.95 14.91
C GLY A 303 -3.77 -7.29 13.68
N LEU A 304 -3.92 -6.51 12.60
CA LEU A 304 -3.09 -6.64 11.42
C LEU A 304 -1.69 -6.09 11.71
N ASP A 305 -0.67 -6.79 11.24
CA ASP A 305 0.72 -6.44 11.49
C ASP A 305 1.26 -5.54 10.38
N THR A 306 1.19 -4.22 10.58
CA THR A 306 1.67 -3.24 9.57
C THR A 306 1.22 -3.59 8.14
N PRO A 307 -0.10 -3.61 7.87
CA PRO A 307 -0.64 -3.98 6.57
C PRO A 307 -0.31 -2.94 5.52
N SER A 308 0.02 -3.37 4.29
CA SER A 308 0.45 -2.48 3.21
C SER A 308 -0.54 -2.38 2.05
N ASN A 309 -1.11 -3.49 1.60
CA ASN A 309 -2.03 -3.50 0.47
C ASN A 309 -3.04 -4.66 0.58
N LEU A 310 -4.03 -4.68 -0.30
CA LEU A 310 -5.07 -5.72 -0.32
C LEU A 310 -5.63 -5.96 -1.71
N CYS A 311 -6.19 -7.15 -1.93
CA CYS A 311 -7.01 -7.41 -3.10
C CYS A 311 -8.25 -8.25 -2.75
N VAL A 312 -9.36 -7.99 -3.44
CA VAL A 312 -10.61 -8.76 -3.27
C VAL A 312 -10.50 -10.07 -4.05
N VAL A 313 -10.83 -11.17 -3.37
CA VAL A 313 -10.79 -12.52 -3.90
C VAL A 313 -12.11 -13.21 -3.58
N GLN A 314 -13.03 -13.27 -4.54
CA GLN A 314 -14.39 -13.81 -4.34
C GLN A 314 -15.13 -13.13 -3.17
N ASP A 315 -15.40 -13.87 -2.10
CA ASP A 315 -16.09 -13.46 -0.88
C ASP A 315 -15.13 -13.08 0.27
N ALA A 316 -13.87 -12.85 -0.05
CA ALA A 316 -12.83 -12.51 0.90
C ALA A 316 -11.90 -11.40 0.39
N VAL A 317 -11.06 -10.91 1.26
CA VAL A 317 -9.94 -10.03 0.90
C VAL A 317 -8.64 -10.63 1.39
N VAL A 318 -7.61 -10.56 0.56
CA VAL A 318 -6.24 -10.92 0.92
C VAL A 318 -5.47 -9.65 1.22
N VAL A 319 -4.85 -9.60 2.40
CA VAL A 319 -4.09 -8.46 2.91
C VAL A 319 -2.62 -8.86 3.01
N SER A 320 -1.73 -8.01 2.49
CA SER A 320 -0.29 -8.11 2.72
C SER A 320 0.10 -7.42 4.02
N GLU A 321 0.84 -8.13 4.90
CA GLU A 321 1.24 -7.68 6.23
C GLU A 321 2.76 -7.80 6.41
N GLY A 322 3.31 -7.11 7.41
CA GLY A 322 4.73 -7.18 7.78
C GLY A 322 5.59 -6.20 6.99
N MET A 323 5.08 -4.98 6.77
CA MET A 323 5.83 -3.91 6.14
C MET A 323 6.97 -3.44 7.04
N GLY A 324 8.21 -3.45 6.51
CA GLY A 324 9.41 -2.98 7.20
C GLY A 324 10.62 -3.89 6.98
N LEU A 325 11.68 -3.66 7.72
CA LEU A 325 12.94 -4.41 7.61
C LEU A 325 12.75 -5.84 8.13
N THR A 326 12.75 -6.81 7.21
CA THR A 326 12.54 -8.22 7.54
C THR A 326 13.56 -8.73 8.56
N GLY A 327 13.07 -9.39 9.61
CA GLY A 327 13.87 -9.93 10.71
C GLY A 327 14.21 -8.93 11.82
N ARG A 328 13.87 -7.64 11.66
CA ARG A 328 14.09 -6.66 12.72
C ARG A 328 13.24 -7.00 13.94
N PRO A 329 13.85 -7.09 15.15
CA PRO A 329 13.12 -7.25 16.39
C PRO A 329 12.40 -5.92 16.72
N LEU A 330 11.08 -5.96 16.80
CA LEU A 330 10.25 -4.80 17.11
C LEU A 330 9.28 -5.13 18.25
N PRO A 331 8.92 -4.13 19.07
CA PRO A 331 7.94 -4.31 20.13
C PRO A 331 6.57 -4.72 19.57
N THR A 332 5.85 -5.51 20.35
CA THR A 332 4.45 -5.89 20.11
C THR A 332 3.54 -5.28 21.17
N PRO A 333 2.22 -5.23 20.98
CA PRO A 333 1.29 -4.56 21.92
C PRO A 333 1.30 -5.15 23.33
N ASP A 334 1.67 -6.42 23.49
CA ASP A 334 1.78 -7.09 24.80
C ASP A 334 3.12 -6.82 25.52
N GLY A 335 3.98 -5.97 24.91
CA GLY A 335 5.29 -5.62 25.45
C GLY A 335 6.41 -6.64 25.16
N SER A 336 6.10 -7.73 24.44
CA SER A 336 7.13 -8.63 23.94
C SER A 336 7.86 -8.05 22.72
N VAL A 337 8.91 -8.72 22.27
CA VAL A 337 9.65 -8.36 21.05
C VAL A 337 9.60 -9.53 20.09
N ALA A 338 9.18 -9.28 18.84
CA ALA A 338 9.14 -10.32 17.82
C ALA A 338 9.79 -9.82 16.50
N PRO A 339 10.47 -10.71 15.76
CA PRO A 339 11.01 -10.34 14.45
C PRO A 339 9.90 -9.98 13.48
N LEU A 340 10.12 -8.97 12.65
CA LEU A 340 9.20 -8.61 11.57
C LEU A 340 9.26 -9.67 10.48
N SER A 341 8.10 -10.17 10.04
CA SER A 341 7.99 -11.16 8.98
C SER A 341 6.81 -10.85 8.07
N GLY A 342 7.07 -10.87 6.77
CA GLY A 342 6.01 -10.67 5.78
C GLY A 342 5.08 -11.87 5.66
N ARG A 343 3.78 -11.60 5.50
CA ARG A 343 2.75 -12.62 5.33
C ARG A 343 1.55 -12.12 4.54
N LEU A 344 0.74 -13.05 4.07
CA LEU A 344 -0.61 -12.78 3.54
C LEU A 344 -1.67 -13.32 4.51
N ARG A 345 -2.67 -12.50 4.76
CA ARG A 345 -3.86 -12.86 5.55
C ARG A 345 -5.11 -12.78 4.70
N ARG A 346 -5.93 -13.84 4.74
CA ARG A 346 -7.28 -13.84 4.17
C ARG A 346 -8.28 -13.44 5.24
N VAL A 347 -9.13 -12.46 4.95
CA VAL A 347 -10.25 -12.01 5.79
C VAL A 347 -11.54 -12.23 5.01
N GLN A 348 -12.54 -12.86 5.62
CA GLN A 348 -13.86 -13.05 5.02
C GLN A 348 -14.60 -11.69 4.90
N LEU A 349 -15.37 -11.46 3.81
CA LEU A 349 -16.16 -10.23 3.60
C LEU A 349 -17.60 -10.37 4.10
#